data_7f1be43836363c674edd5c4927e0dcd1
#
_entry.id   7f1be43836363c674edd5c4927e0dcd1
#
_cell.length_a   1.000
_cell.length_b   1.000
_cell.length_c   1.000
_cell.angle_alpha   90.00
_cell.angle_beta   90.00
_cell.angle_gamma   90.00
#
_symmetry.space_group_name_H-M   'P 1'
#
loop_
_entity.id
_entity.type
_entity.pdbx_description
1 polymer ?
#
loop_
_entity_poly.entity_id
_entity_poly.type
_entity_poly.pdbx_seq_one_letter_code
_entity_poly.pdbx_strand_id
1 'polypeptide(L)'
;MANNNKNIFPLKRKMIVVIIVMIAIVSLCSCQEKQKHSTRQAKHIDLSKMNENMEYSEIARIIANTDKYRGDVLKVHGTYYMIGKGKVIRFYDAARCCSIDVDFESSDKFSDGEAITIEGKVDSYYAEDNDLDELPIIKKARRL
;
A
#
# COMPACT_ATOMS: atom_id res chain seq x y z
N MET A 1 2.00 33.05 -70.37
CA MET A 1 2.17 33.03 -68.89
C MET A 1 1.02 32.25 -68.31
N ALA A 2 1.20 30.98 -67.99
CA ALA A 2 0.17 30.06 -67.50
C ALA A 2 0.35 29.88 -66.02
N ASN A 3 -0.74 30.10 -65.27
CA ASN A 3 -0.83 30.16 -63.86
C ASN A 3 -0.93 28.72 -63.24
N ASN A 4 0.14 28.29 -62.60
CA ASN A 4 0.28 26.92 -62.06
C ASN A 4 -0.01 26.89 -60.57
N ASN A 5 -1.24 27.26 -60.20
CA ASN A 5 -1.60 27.35 -58.73
C ASN A 5 -2.87 26.57 -58.36
N LYS A 6 -3.04 25.34 -58.84
CA LYS A 6 -4.26 24.55 -58.54
C LYS A 6 -4.09 23.26 -57.73
N ASN A 7 -2.91 22.89 -57.25
CA ASN A 7 -2.73 21.55 -56.66
C ASN A 7 -2.26 21.51 -55.19
N ILE A 8 -2.24 22.64 -54.46
CA ILE A 8 -1.74 22.65 -53.07
C ILE A 8 -2.87 22.38 -52.03
N PHE A 9 -4.11 22.66 -52.41
CA PHE A 9 -5.26 22.53 -51.46
C PHE A 9 -5.66 21.09 -51.08
N PRO A 10 -5.66 20.08 -51.96
CA PRO A 10 -6.10 18.74 -51.59
C PRO A 10 -5.10 18.02 -50.68
N LEU A 11 -3.80 18.33 -50.79
CA LEU A 11 -2.75 17.68 -49.98
C LEU A 11 -2.80 18.12 -48.51
N LYS A 12 -3.01 19.40 -48.26
CA LYS A 12 -3.16 19.93 -46.88
C LYS A 12 -4.39 19.34 -46.17
N ARG A 13 -5.50 19.18 -46.90
CA ARG A 13 -6.73 18.61 -46.32
C ARG A 13 -6.56 17.13 -45.98
N LYS A 14 -5.85 16.35 -46.76
CA LYS A 14 -5.52 14.95 -46.47
C LYS A 14 -4.59 14.83 -45.27
N MET A 15 -3.58 15.69 -45.15
CA MET A 15 -2.70 15.72 -43.97
C MET A 15 -3.45 16.04 -42.68
N ILE A 16 -4.36 17.01 -42.69
CA ILE A 16 -5.15 17.37 -41.53
C ILE A 16 -6.03 16.18 -41.05
N VAL A 17 -6.65 15.47 -42.00
CA VAL A 17 -7.45 14.28 -41.69
C VAL A 17 -6.60 13.18 -41.03
N VAL A 18 -5.40 12.92 -41.54
CA VAL A 18 -4.47 11.94 -40.97
C VAL A 18 -4.06 12.32 -39.55
N ILE A 19 -3.77 13.60 -39.30
CA ILE A 19 -3.40 14.07 -37.96
C ILE A 19 -4.57 13.91 -37.00
N ILE A 20 -5.80 14.24 -37.40
CA ILE A 20 -7.00 14.06 -36.54
C ILE A 20 -7.23 12.58 -36.22
N VAL A 21 -7.06 11.69 -37.21
CA VAL A 21 -7.19 10.24 -37.00
C VAL A 21 -6.10 9.72 -36.04
N MET A 22 -4.86 10.18 -36.17
CA MET A 22 -3.76 9.82 -35.26
C MET A 22 -4.04 10.29 -33.83
N ILE A 23 -4.55 11.51 -33.63
CA ILE A 23 -4.91 12.04 -32.33
C ILE A 23 -6.07 11.23 -31.72
N ALA A 24 -7.07 10.84 -32.51
CA ALA A 24 -8.18 10.00 -32.07
C ALA A 24 -7.71 8.60 -31.62
N ILE A 25 -6.75 8.00 -32.32
CA ILE A 25 -6.18 6.69 -31.96
C ILE A 25 -5.39 6.78 -30.65
N VAL A 26 -4.59 7.83 -30.44
CA VAL A 26 -3.84 8.06 -29.19
C VAL A 26 -4.79 8.28 -28.01
N SER A 27 -5.92 8.95 -28.23
CA SER A 27 -6.95 9.17 -27.18
C SER A 27 -7.67 7.87 -26.78
N LEU A 28 -7.76 6.88 -27.67
CA LEU A 28 -8.37 5.58 -27.39
C LEU A 28 -7.39 4.61 -26.70
N CYS A 29 -6.07 4.83 -26.84
CA CYS A 29 -5.04 4.06 -26.11
C CYS A 29 -4.78 4.55 -24.69
N SER A 30 -5.48 5.60 -24.23
CA SER A 30 -5.52 5.96 -22.81
C SER A 30 -6.40 4.95 -22.05
N CYS A 31 -5.97 3.67 -22.06
CA CYS A 31 -6.40 2.71 -21.07
C CYS A 31 -5.94 3.25 -19.72
N GLN A 32 -6.80 4.03 -19.06
CA GLN A 32 -6.73 4.12 -17.62
C GLN A 32 -6.80 2.69 -17.11
N GLU A 33 -5.69 2.17 -16.63
CA GLU A 33 -5.72 1.13 -15.62
C GLU A 33 -6.52 1.70 -14.43
N LYS A 34 -7.85 1.63 -14.53
CA LYS A 34 -8.68 1.61 -13.34
C LYS A 34 -8.15 0.42 -12.57
N GLN A 35 -7.33 0.69 -11.55
CA GLN A 35 -7.13 -0.25 -10.47
C GLN A 35 -8.53 -0.75 -10.11
N LYS A 36 -8.84 -1.97 -10.56
CA LYS A 36 -9.97 -2.72 -10.07
C LYS A 36 -9.69 -2.89 -8.58
N HIS A 37 -10.21 -1.95 -7.79
CA HIS A 37 -10.43 -2.19 -6.37
C HIS A 37 -11.42 -3.37 -6.34
N SER A 38 -10.86 -4.56 -6.50
CA SER A 38 -11.57 -5.78 -6.18
C SER A 38 -12.04 -5.58 -4.74
N THR A 39 -13.34 -5.51 -4.56
CA THR A 39 -13.97 -5.44 -3.23
C THR A 39 -13.71 -6.80 -2.57
N ARG A 40 -12.43 -7.06 -2.26
CA ARG A 40 -12.02 -8.22 -1.50
C ARG A 40 -12.64 -8.05 -0.10
N GLN A 41 -13.43 -9.02 0.31
CA GLN A 41 -13.93 -9.06 1.67
C GLN A 41 -12.75 -9.13 2.63
N ALA A 42 -12.65 -8.15 3.55
CA ALA A 42 -11.61 -8.11 4.56
C ALA A 42 -11.63 -9.40 5.40
N LYS A 43 -10.48 -10.02 5.57
CA LYS A 43 -10.30 -11.20 6.42
C LYS A 43 -9.95 -10.79 7.83
N HIS A 44 -10.37 -11.60 8.80
CA HIS A 44 -9.90 -11.51 10.17
C HIS A 44 -8.80 -12.56 10.38
N ILE A 45 -7.61 -12.10 10.79
CA ILE A 45 -6.41 -12.91 10.97
C ILE A 45 -6.00 -12.79 12.45
N ASP A 46 -6.18 -13.85 13.23
CA ASP A 46 -5.82 -13.90 14.65
C ASP A 46 -4.48 -14.66 14.79
N LEU A 47 -3.40 -13.93 14.99
CA LEU A 47 -2.06 -14.47 15.21
C LEU A 47 -1.74 -14.59 16.71
N SER A 48 -2.49 -13.93 17.59
CA SER A 48 -2.21 -13.88 19.04
C SER A 48 -2.26 -15.24 19.76
N LYS A 49 -2.71 -16.27 19.08
CA LYS A 49 -2.77 -17.66 19.59
C LYS A 49 -1.66 -18.56 19.06
N MET A 50 -0.84 -18.03 18.16
CA MET A 50 0.29 -18.77 17.60
C MET A 50 1.46 -18.78 18.57
N ASN A 51 2.39 -19.73 18.41
CA ASN A 51 3.66 -19.64 19.11
C ASN A 51 4.52 -18.51 18.53
N GLU A 52 5.50 -18.01 19.30
CA GLU A 52 6.33 -16.84 18.92
C GLU A 52 6.96 -16.98 17.54
N ASN A 53 7.51 -18.13 17.17
CA ASN A 53 8.11 -18.33 15.84
C ASN A 53 7.10 -18.26 14.70
N MET A 54 5.91 -18.83 14.91
CA MET A 54 4.86 -18.80 13.89
C MET A 54 4.30 -17.38 13.75
N GLU A 55 4.05 -16.69 14.85
CA GLU A 55 3.59 -15.30 14.83
C GLU A 55 4.61 -14.40 14.14
N TYR A 56 5.89 -14.49 14.53
CA TYR A 56 6.99 -13.75 13.91
C TYR A 56 7.05 -13.97 12.39
N SER A 57 6.98 -15.25 11.95
CA SER A 57 7.04 -15.59 10.52
C SER A 57 5.84 -15.08 9.74
N GLU A 58 4.64 -15.14 10.33
CA GLU A 58 3.43 -14.62 9.70
C GLU A 58 3.43 -13.09 9.61
N ILE A 59 3.90 -12.40 10.66
CA ILE A 59 4.10 -10.95 10.63
C ILE A 59 5.09 -10.56 9.54
N ALA A 60 6.26 -11.22 9.46
CA ALA A 60 7.23 -10.98 8.40
C ALA A 60 6.61 -11.14 7.00
N ARG A 61 5.79 -12.17 6.81
CA ARG A 61 5.09 -12.44 5.53
C ARG A 61 4.05 -11.36 5.21
N ILE A 62 3.30 -10.88 6.20
CA ILE A 62 2.29 -9.83 6.03
C ILE A 62 2.97 -8.52 5.65
N ILE A 63 4.05 -8.15 6.35
CA ILE A 63 4.84 -6.93 6.09
C ILE A 63 5.43 -6.97 4.68
N ALA A 64 6.07 -8.07 4.28
CA ALA A 64 6.63 -8.24 2.94
C ALA A 64 5.58 -8.20 1.81
N ASN A 65 4.30 -8.31 2.13
CA ASN A 65 3.20 -8.33 1.17
C ASN A 65 2.02 -7.44 1.62
N THR A 66 2.30 -6.28 2.19
CA THR A 66 1.29 -5.39 2.81
C THR A 66 0.10 -5.11 1.90
N ASP A 67 0.32 -4.88 0.62
CA ASP A 67 -0.75 -4.64 -0.37
C ASP A 67 -1.77 -5.78 -0.45
N LYS A 68 -1.30 -7.02 -0.32
CA LYS A 68 -2.16 -8.21 -0.34
C LYS A 68 -3.05 -8.29 0.90
N TYR A 69 -2.61 -7.72 2.01
CA TYR A 69 -3.30 -7.77 3.31
C TYR A 69 -3.99 -6.46 3.67
N ARG A 70 -3.84 -5.42 2.85
CA ARG A 70 -4.44 -4.11 3.07
C ARG A 70 -5.96 -4.22 3.32
N GLY A 71 -6.40 -3.65 4.42
CA GLY A 71 -7.79 -3.69 4.87
C GLY A 71 -8.19 -4.93 5.67
N ASP A 72 -7.36 -5.98 5.71
CA ASP A 72 -7.61 -7.13 6.59
C ASP A 72 -7.50 -6.70 8.06
N VAL A 73 -8.27 -7.33 8.94
CA VAL A 73 -8.20 -7.11 10.38
C VAL A 73 -7.20 -8.08 10.97
N LEU A 74 -6.17 -7.53 11.60
CA LEU A 74 -5.09 -8.30 12.20
C LEU A 74 -5.16 -8.19 13.72
N LYS A 75 -5.16 -9.35 14.42
CA LYS A 75 -5.02 -9.43 15.86
C LYS A 75 -3.67 -10.06 16.19
N VAL A 76 -2.85 -9.34 16.96
CA VAL A 76 -1.46 -9.69 17.26
C VAL A 76 -1.14 -9.49 18.73
N HIS A 77 -0.12 -10.23 19.20
CA HIS A 77 0.46 -10.08 20.53
C HIS A 77 1.93 -9.69 20.40
N GLY A 78 2.39 -8.69 21.15
CA GLY A 78 3.77 -8.23 21.11
C GLY A 78 4.11 -7.28 22.24
N THR A 79 5.27 -6.65 22.16
CA THR A 79 5.74 -5.70 23.17
C THR A 79 5.61 -4.27 22.60
N TYR A 80 4.97 -3.39 23.34
CA TYR A 80 4.84 -1.99 22.98
C TYR A 80 6.13 -1.22 23.22
N TYR A 81 6.49 -0.36 22.28
CA TYR A 81 7.53 0.65 22.43
C TYR A 81 7.10 1.98 21.82
N MET A 82 7.62 3.06 22.41
CA MET A 82 7.52 4.39 21.83
C MET A 82 8.84 4.71 21.12
N ILE A 83 8.81 4.87 19.79
CA ILE A 83 10.00 5.25 18.99
C ILE A 83 9.75 6.63 18.41
N GLY A 84 10.48 7.63 18.91
CA GLY A 84 10.23 9.02 18.56
C GLY A 84 8.83 9.46 18.96
N LYS A 85 7.96 9.73 17.97
CA LYS A 85 6.53 10.04 18.18
C LYS A 85 5.60 8.88 17.80
N GLY A 86 6.16 7.80 17.26
CA GLY A 86 5.42 6.64 16.76
C GLY A 86 5.19 5.59 17.84
N LYS A 87 4.05 4.95 17.79
CA LYS A 87 3.73 3.76 18.58
C LYS A 87 4.11 2.52 17.77
N VAL A 88 4.93 1.66 18.35
CA VAL A 88 5.44 0.45 17.71
C VAL A 88 5.06 -0.77 18.53
N ILE A 89 4.64 -1.83 17.87
CA ILE A 89 4.55 -3.16 18.46
C ILE A 89 5.72 -4.00 17.92
N ARG A 90 6.49 -4.56 18.83
CA ARG A 90 7.66 -5.38 18.53
C ARG A 90 7.35 -6.85 18.72
N PHE A 91 7.69 -7.62 17.69
CA PHE A 91 7.62 -9.07 17.67
C PHE A 91 9.03 -9.64 17.75
N TYR A 92 9.21 -10.67 18.54
CA TYR A 92 10.49 -11.38 18.65
C TYR A 92 10.35 -12.80 18.09
N ASP A 93 11.45 -13.32 17.53
CA ASP A 93 11.57 -14.76 17.34
C ASP A 93 11.75 -15.46 18.69
N ALA A 94 11.56 -16.79 18.76
CA ALA A 94 11.67 -17.55 20.03
C ALA A 94 13.07 -17.50 20.65
N ALA A 95 14.12 -17.30 19.84
CA ALA A 95 15.48 -17.13 20.31
C ALA A 95 15.78 -15.69 20.81
N ARG A 96 14.85 -14.74 20.54
CA ARG A 96 15.00 -13.31 20.82
C ARG A 96 16.25 -12.66 20.21
N CYS A 97 16.80 -13.27 19.17
CA CYS A 97 17.94 -12.72 18.44
C CYS A 97 17.54 -11.76 17.33
N CYS A 98 16.27 -11.85 16.87
CA CYS A 98 15.72 -11.01 15.83
C CYS A 98 14.38 -10.39 16.28
N SER A 99 14.09 -9.19 15.80
CA SER A 99 12.81 -8.53 16.05
C SER A 99 12.29 -7.84 14.80
N ILE A 100 10.97 -7.70 14.75
CA ILE A 100 10.24 -6.93 13.72
C ILE A 100 9.42 -5.88 14.45
N ASP A 101 9.57 -4.62 14.03
CA ASP A 101 8.79 -3.49 14.52
C ASP A 101 7.70 -3.14 13.51
N VAL A 102 6.48 -2.99 13.98
CA VAL A 102 5.35 -2.55 13.16
C VAL A 102 4.71 -1.35 13.81
N ASP A 103 4.58 -0.27 13.05
CA ASP A 103 3.87 0.92 13.50
C ASP A 103 2.39 0.64 13.68
N PHE A 104 1.76 1.30 14.67
CA PHE A 104 0.32 1.25 14.82
C PHE A 104 -0.28 2.56 15.32
N GLU A 105 -1.51 2.83 14.89
CA GLU A 105 -2.31 3.96 15.33
C GLU A 105 -3.36 3.50 16.34
N SER A 106 -3.32 4.05 17.56
CA SER A 106 -4.30 3.78 18.61
C SER A 106 -4.51 5.00 19.49
N SER A 107 -5.74 5.23 19.93
CA SER A 107 -6.07 6.19 20.99
C SER A 107 -5.76 5.67 22.41
N ASP A 108 -5.51 4.36 22.55
CA ASP A 108 -5.25 3.74 23.82
C ASP A 108 -3.88 4.15 24.36
N LYS A 109 -3.75 4.11 25.67
CA LYS A 109 -2.50 4.38 26.39
C LYS A 109 -1.80 3.06 26.70
N PHE A 110 -0.49 3.06 26.50
CA PHE A 110 0.39 1.92 26.75
C PHE A 110 1.63 2.38 27.51
N SER A 111 2.23 1.49 28.29
CA SER A 111 3.50 1.70 28.96
C SER A 111 4.63 1.09 28.15
N ASP A 112 5.76 1.79 28.02
CA ASP A 112 6.91 1.30 27.27
C ASP A 112 7.42 -0.04 27.83
N GLY A 113 7.67 -1.02 26.98
CA GLY A 113 8.00 -2.39 27.35
C GLY A 113 6.81 -3.27 27.78
N GLU A 114 5.59 -2.77 27.69
CA GLU A 114 4.39 -3.52 28.05
C GLU A 114 4.05 -4.60 27.01
N ALA A 115 3.76 -5.82 27.48
CA ALA A 115 3.17 -6.84 26.60
C ALA A 115 1.72 -6.50 26.31
N ILE A 116 1.38 -6.36 25.04
CA ILE A 116 0.06 -5.94 24.59
C ILE A 116 -0.53 -6.90 23.57
N THR A 117 -1.85 -6.97 23.53
CA THR A 117 -2.60 -7.56 22.40
C THR A 117 -3.45 -6.47 21.79
N ILE A 118 -3.29 -6.27 20.49
CA ILE A 118 -4.04 -5.28 19.75
C ILE A 118 -4.75 -5.90 18.54
N GLU A 119 -5.84 -5.26 18.13
CA GLU A 119 -6.57 -5.59 16.92
C GLU A 119 -6.78 -4.33 16.09
N GLY A 120 -6.40 -4.36 14.82
CA GLY A 120 -6.53 -3.22 13.91
C GLY A 120 -6.46 -3.63 12.46
N LYS A 121 -6.55 -2.66 11.54
CA LYS A 121 -6.52 -2.91 10.10
C LYS A 121 -5.11 -2.76 9.55
N VAL A 122 -4.69 -3.72 8.73
CA VAL A 122 -3.45 -3.61 7.95
C VAL A 122 -3.59 -2.51 6.91
N ASP A 123 -2.63 -1.61 6.87
CA ASP A 123 -2.51 -0.53 5.90
C ASP A 123 -1.03 -0.18 5.72
N SER A 124 -0.74 0.88 5.02
CA SER A 124 0.60 1.42 4.83
C SER A 124 0.58 2.94 4.82
N TYR A 125 1.75 3.53 4.96
CA TYR A 125 1.98 4.97 4.85
C TYR A 125 3.36 5.23 4.25
N TYR A 126 3.56 6.44 3.71
CA TYR A 126 4.87 6.91 3.27
C TYR A 126 5.53 7.69 4.41
N ALA A 127 6.78 7.36 4.73
CA ALA A 127 7.55 8.13 5.70
C ALA A 127 7.87 9.53 5.13
N GLU A 128 7.80 10.56 5.96
CA GLU A 128 8.04 11.96 5.54
C GLU A 128 9.44 12.18 4.93
N ASP A 129 10.42 11.38 5.34
CA ASP A 129 11.82 11.48 4.90
C ASP A 129 12.16 10.58 3.71
N ASN A 130 11.24 9.71 3.29
CA ASN A 130 11.47 8.75 2.22
C ASN A 130 10.18 8.44 1.45
N ASP A 131 9.90 9.25 0.43
CA ASP A 131 8.71 9.12 -0.42
C ASP A 131 8.69 7.83 -1.28
N LEU A 132 9.75 7.02 -1.24
CA LEU A 132 9.91 5.85 -2.11
C LEU A 132 9.48 4.54 -1.45
N ASP A 133 9.48 4.48 -0.11
CA ASP A 133 9.18 3.26 0.61
C ASP A 133 7.85 3.37 1.37
N GLU A 134 6.91 2.51 1.00
CA GLU A 134 5.64 2.35 1.69
C GLU A 134 5.84 1.44 2.91
N LEU A 135 5.66 1.99 4.10
CA LEU A 135 5.85 1.28 5.36
C LEU A 135 4.53 0.67 5.86
N PRO A 136 4.56 -0.56 6.39
CA PRO A 136 3.38 -1.20 6.97
C PRO A 136 2.95 -0.53 8.28
N ILE A 137 1.63 -0.46 8.48
CA ILE A 137 1.04 0.08 9.71
C ILE A 137 -0.25 -0.66 10.06
N ILE A 138 -0.54 -0.79 11.37
CA ILE A 138 -1.84 -1.27 11.86
C ILE A 138 -2.67 -0.05 12.27
N LYS A 139 -3.66 0.33 11.44
CA LYS A 139 -4.53 1.48 11.69
C LYS A 139 -5.75 1.13 12.54
N LYS A 140 -6.24 2.12 13.28
CA LYS A 140 -7.43 1.99 14.14
C LYS A 140 -7.28 0.81 15.12
N ALA A 141 -6.07 0.61 15.62
CA ALA A 141 -5.79 -0.45 16.57
C ALA A 141 -6.47 -0.15 17.91
N ARG A 142 -7.04 -1.19 18.49
CA ARG A 142 -7.63 -1.18 19.84
C ARG A 142 -6.94 -2.23 20.71
N ARG A 143 -6.78 -1.92 21.96
CA ARG A 143 -6.32 -2.87 22.99
C ARG A 143 -7.40 -3.93 23.28
N LEU A 144 -7.00 -5.17 23.50
CA LEU A 144 -7.88 -6.29 23.88
C LEU A 144 -7.62 -6.77 25.31
#